data_4fb95203041b07ed1008579a07615949
#
_entry.id   4fb95203041b07ed1008579a07615949
#
_cell.length_a   1.000
_cell.length_b   1.000
_cell.length_c   1.000
_cell.angle_alpha   90.00
_cell.angle_beta   90.00
_cell.angle_gamma   90.00
#
_symmetry.space_group_name_H-M   'P 1'
#
loop_
_entity.id
_entity.type
_entity.pdbx_description
1 polymer ?
#
loop_
_entity_poly.entity_id
_entity_poly.type
_entity_poly.pdbx_seq_one_letter_code
_entity_poly.pdbx_strand_id
1 'polypeptide(L)'
;MVQAQYPTGVDDETATELYVNPTAFHEVFARDLSESLAGVLGASQRPVAAAAFEEKSGVPAWKTLPSWAVVATGDKAAGADVILSMAQRAGADILELDGSHVIMISQPQKVIDVILKALQKLG
;
A
#
# COMPACT_ATOMS: atom_id res chain seq x y z
N MET A 1 10.56 -7.39 -6.57
CA MET A 1 10.93 -7.35 -5.13
C MET A 1 12.25 -8.05 -4.94
N VAL A 2 13.00 -7.70 -3.88
CA VAL A 2 14.23 -8.39 -3.45
C VAL A 2 13.89 -9.21 -2.23
N GLN A 3 14.48 -10.42 -2.13
CA GLN A 3 14.28 -11.33 -0.99
C GLN A 3 15.53 -11.33 -0.11
N ALA A 4 15.34 -11.38 1.19
CA ALA A 4 16.38 -11.61 2.18
C ALA A 4 15.93 -12.70 3.17
N GLN A 5 16.90 -13.38 3.80
CA GLN A 5 16.63 -14.35 4.86
C GLN A 5 16.92 -13.70 6.21
N TYR A 6 16.07 -13.94 7.18
CA TYR A 6 16.29 -13.47 8.55
C TYR A 6 16.03 -14.60 9.55
N PRO A 7 16.76 -14.63 10.69
CA PRO A 7 16.53 -15.62 11.74
C PRO A 7 15.20 -15.32 12.45
N THR A 8 14.38 -16.34 12.64
CA THR A 8 13.10 -16.22 13.35
C THR A 8 13.26 -16.14 14.88
N GLY A 9 14.47 -16.45 15.39
CA GLY A 9 14.74 -16.56 16.82
C GLY A 9 14.32 -17.90 17.42
N VAL A 10 13.88 -18.86 16.63
CA VAL A 10 13.53 -20.22 17.04
C VAL A 10 14.42 -21.20 16.28
N ASP A 11 15.19 -22.00 17.00
CA ASP A 11 15.93 -23.19 16.54
C ASP A 11 16.58 -23.09 15.15
N ASP A 12 17.43 -22.10 14.91
CA ASP A 12 18.13 -21.86 13.62
C ASP A 12 17.21 -21.73 12.39
N GLU A 13 15.91 -21.59 12.58
CA GLU A 13 14.98 -21.37 11.50
C GLU A 13 15.16 -19.97 10.89
N THR A 14 15.07 -19.91 9.57
CA THR A 14 15.05 -18.65 8.82
C THR A 14 13.72 -18.47 8.12
N ALA A 15 13.29 -17.20 7.98
CA ALA A 15 12.14 -16.83 7.19
C ALA A 15 12.55 -15.84 6.10
N THR A 16 11.73 -15.76 5.06
CA THR A 16 11.96 -14.86 3.93
C THR A 16 11.24 -13.54 4.17
N GLU A 17 11.97 -12.46 4.03
CA GLU A 17 11.41 -11.11 3.97
C GLU A 17 11.60 -10.48 2.59
N LEU A 18 10.69 -9.57 2.23
CA LEU A 18 10.59 -8.95 0.92
C LEU A 18 10.78 -7.44 1.04
N TYR A 19 11.54 -6.89 0.10
CA TYR A 19 11.74 -5.46 -0.08
C TYR A 19 11.35 -5.05 -1.50
N VAL A 20 10.93 -3.83 -1.70
CA VAL A 20 10.90 -3.22 -3.02
C VAL A 20 12.37 -3.01 -3.45
N ASN A 21 12.71 -3.42 -4.68
CA ASN A 21 14.07 -3.22 -5.18
C ASN A 21 14.45 -1.73 -5.10
N PRO A 22 15.52 -1.36 -4.37
CA PRO A 22 15.90 0.05 -4.19
C PRO A 22 16.11 0.81 -5.51
N THR A 23 16.65 0.14 -6.54
CA THR A 23 16.91 0.76 -7.86
C THR A 23 15.62 1.01 -8.64
N ALA A 24 14.54 0.28 -8.34
CA ALA A 24 13.24 0.44 -8.97
C ALA A 24 12.23 1.20 -8.10
N PHE A 25 12.60 1.50 -6.85
CA PHE A 25 11.68 2.04 -5.85
C PHE A 25 10.99 3.33 -6.32
N HIS A 26 11.76 4.30 -6.86
CA HIS A 26 11.20 5.54 -7.38
C HIS A 26 10.18 5.25 -8.49
N GLU A 27 10.55 4.50 -9.51
CA GLU A 27 9.70 4.26 -10.68
C GLU A 27 8.42 3.48 -10.36
N VAL A 28 8.50 2.46 -9.50
CA VAL A 28 7.35 1.55 -9.27
C VAL A 28 6.50 1.93 -8.07
N PHE A 29 7.10 2.60 -7.07
CA PHE A 29 6.46 2.82 -5.78
C PHE A 29 6.17 4.30 -5.48
N ALA A 30 7.06 5.22 -5.91
CA ALA A 30 7.04 6.63 -5.49
C ALA A 30 7.35 7.61 -6.64
N ARG A 31 6.91 7.32 -7.86
CA ARG A 31 7.29 8.05 -9.07
C ARG A 31 6.81 9.51 -9.12
N ASP A 32 5.83 9.88 -8.33
CA ASP A 32 5.29 11.23 -8.18
C ASP A 32 5.96 12.05 -7.07
N LEU A 33 6.98 11.47 -6.41
CA LEU A 33 7.85 12.18 -5.47
C LEU A 33 9.17 12.57 -6.15
N SER A 34 9.95 13.46 -5.52
CA SER A 34 11.31 13.73 -5.97
C SER A 34 12.20 12.49 -5.82
N GLU A 35 13.21 12.34 -6.70
CA GLU A 35 14.19 11.24 -6.62
C GLU A 35 14.88 11.19 -5.25
N SER A 36 15.22 12.36 -4.67
CA SER A 36 15.84 12.45 -3.36
C SER A 36 14.95 11.87 -2.26
N LEU A 37 13.66 12.24 -2.23
CA LEU A 37 12.73 11.73 -1.24
C LEU A 37 12.45 10.24 -1.45
N ALA A 38 12.24 9.82 -2.69
CA ALA A 38 12.06 8.40 -3.02
C ALA A 38 13.29 7.56 -2.64
N GLY A 39 14.50 8.11 -2.81
CA GLY A 39 15.74 7.47 -2.36
C GLY A 39 15.80 7.26 -0.85
N VAL A 40 15.41 8.27 -0.07
CA VAL A 40 15.32 8.16 1.40
C VAL A 40 14.29 7.10 1.80
N LEU A 41 13.08 7.13 1.21
CA LEU A 41 12.02 6.15 1.50
C LEU A 41 12.46 4.73 1.13
N GLY A 42 13.09 4.55 -0.04
CA GLY A 42 13.60 3.25 -0.48
C GLY A 42 14.69 2.70 0.44
N ALA A 43 15.58 3.57 0.96
CA ALA A 43 16.62 3.17 1.90
C ALA A 43 16.10 2.87 3.31
N SER A 44 15.00 3.50 3.72
CA SER A 44 14.39 3.36 5.04
C SER A 44 13.19 2.41 5.08
N GLN A 45 12.86 1.75 3.96
CA GLN A 45 11.74 0.82 3.91
C GLN A 45 11.93 -0.34 4.90
N ARG A 46 10.82 -0.77 5.49
CA ARG A 46 10.80 -1.96 6.35
C ARG A 46 10.41 -3.18 5.51
N PRO A 47 10.97 -4.35 5.80
CA PRO A 47 10.59 -5.57 5.10
C PRO A 47 9.17 -6.02 5.44
N VAL A 48 8.63 -6.81 4.54
CA VAL A 48 7.39 -7.57 4.75
C VAL A 48 7.73 -9.06 4.75
N ALA A 49 7.29 -9.80 5.75
CA ALA A 49 7.45 -11.26 5.75
C ALA A 49 6.71 -11.86 4.55
N ALA A 50 7.37 -12.73 3.79
CA ALA A 50 6.77 -13.38 2.62
C ALA A 50 5.49 -14.15 3.00
N ALA A 51 5.48 -14.79 4.17
CA ALA A 51 4.33 -15.52 4.71
C ALA A 51 3.07 -14.64 4.86
N ALA A 52 3.21 -13.31 5.06
CA ALA A 52 2.07 -12.40 5.18
C ALA A 52 1.21 -12.33 3.89
N PHE A 53 1.79 -12.66 2.73
CA PHE A 53 1.06 -12.72 1.45
C PHE A 53 0.31 -14.04 1.25
N GLU A 54 0.64 -15.08 2.02
CA GLU A 54 0.03 -16.41 1.93
C GLU A 54 -1.04 -16.63 3.01
N GLU A 55 -1.02 -15.82 4.06
CA GLU A 55 -1.99 -15.91 5.15
C GLU A 55 -3.40 -15.55 4.66
N LYS A 56 -4.34 -16.43 4.96
CA LYS A 56 -5.73 -16.22 4.56
C LYS A 56 -6.39 -15.17 5.44
N SER A 57 -7.02 -14.19 4.80
CA SER A 57 -7.85 -13.21 5.49
C SER A 57 -9.07 -13.88 6.14
N GLY A 58 -9.45 -13.42 7.32
CA GLY A 58 -10.73 -13.75 7.94
C GLY A 58 -11.92 -13.10 7.19
N VAL A 59 -13.08 -13.07 7.84
CA VAL A 59 -14.27 -12.38 7.30
C VAL A 59 -13.96 -10.87 7.20
N PRO A 60 -13.99 -10.27 6.01
CA PRO A 60 -13.60 -8.90 5.85
C PRO A 60 -14.67 -7.93 6.37
N ALA A 61 -14.24 -6.91 7.10
CA ALA A 61 -15.11 -5.91 7.74
C ALA A 61 -15.95 -5.11 6.73
N TRP A 62 -15.46 -4.91 5.50
CA TRP A 62 -16.18 -4.21 4.43
C TRP A 62 -17.51 -4.86 4.02
N LYS A 63 -17.77 -6.12 4.41
CA LYS A 63 -19.06 -6.78 4.21
C LYS A 63 -20.18 -6.19 5.08
N THR A 64 -19.83 -5.55 6.17
CA THR A 64 -20.80 -5.06 7.16
C THR A 64 -20.58 -3.57 7.52
N LEU A 65 -19.42 -3.03 7.20
CA LEU A 65 -19.08 -1.64 7.48
C LEU A 65 -18.91 -0.84 6.19
N PRO A 66 -19.29 0.44 6.18
CA PRO A 66 -19.01 1.32 5.06
C PRO A 66 -17.51 1.47 4.85
N SER A 67 -17.10 1.63 3.60
CA SER A 67 -15.70 1.67 3.21
C SER A 67 -15.43 2.85 2.27
N TRP A 68 -14.23 3.40 2.34
CA TRP A 68 -13.74 4.45 1.45
C TRP A 68 -12.40 4.04 0.89
N ALA A 69 -12.13 4.38 -0.35
CA ALA A 69 -10.87 4.07 -1.01
C ALA A 69 -10.34 5.29 -1.78
N VAL A 70 -9.05 5.52 -1.65
CA VAL A 70 -8.30 6.38 -2.58
C VAL A 70 -7.49 5.46 -3.47
N VAL A 71 -7.71 5.56 -4.78
CA VAL A 71 -7.05 4.74 -5.80
C VAL A 71 -6.10 5.62 -6.60
N ALA A 72 -4.81 5.34 -6.50
CA ALA A 72 -3.80 6.03 -7.30
C ALA A 72 -3.75 5.42 -8.71
N THR A 73 -4.11 6.19 -9.74
CA THR A 73 -4.22 5.70 -11.12
C THR A 73 -2.88 5.34 -11.76
N GLY A 74 -1.77 5.82 -11.19
CA GLY A 74 -0.41 5.50 -11.61
C GLY A 74 0.30 4.51 -10.69
N ASP A 75 -0.40 3.78 -9.82
CA ASP A 75 0.19 2.76 -8.95
C ASP A 75 0.71 1.57 -9.77
N LYS A 76 2.03 1.43 -9.81
CA LYS A 76 2.72 0.30 -10.45
C LYS A 76 3.16 -0.78 -9.46
N ALA A 77 3.04 -0.52 -8.16
CA ALA A 77 3.45 -1.47 -7.13
C ALA A 77 2.38 -2.52 -6.87
N ALA A 78 1.14 -2.08 -6.64
CA ALA A 78 0.00 -2.97 -6.43
C ALA A 78 -0.85 -3.18 -7.69
N GLY A 79 -0.73 -2.27 -8.66
CA GLY A 79 -1.56 -2.24 -9.87
C GLY A 79 -2.85 -1.47 -9.67
N ALA A 80 -2.98 -0.32 -10.35
CA ALA A 80 -4.13 0.57 -10.19
C ALA A 80 -5.48 -0.11 -10.50
N ASP A 81 -5.53 -0.91 -11.54
CA ASP A 81 -6.70 -1.69 -11.95
C ASP A 81 -7.09 -2.76 -10.91
N VAL A 82 -6.10 -3.41 -10.30
CA VAL A 82 -6.32 -4.39 -9.22
C VAL A 82 -6.92 -3.70 -8.00
N ILE A 83 -6.32 -2.59 -7.56
CA ILE A 83 -6.82 -1.83 -6.40
C ILE A 83 -8.23 -1.29 -6.67
N LEU A 84 -8.49 -0.75 -7.86
CA LEU A 84 -9.81 -0.28 -8.25
C LEU A 84 -10.86 -1.40 -8.20
N SER A 85 -10.53 -2.57 -8.76
CA SER A 85 -11.40 -3.75 -8.72
C SER A 85 -11.69 -4.21 -7.29
N MET A 86 -10.69 -4.19 -6.42
CA MET A 86 -10.86 -4.54 -5.00
C MET A 86 -11.75 -3.53 -4.26
N ALA A 87 -11.58 -2.24 -4.51
CA ALA A 87 -12.40 -1.18 -3.93
C ALA A 87 -13.86 -1.29 -4.39
N GLN A 88 -14.10 -1.55 -5.67
CA GLN A 88 -15.44 -1.78 -6.22
C GLN A 88 -16.10 -3.02 -5.60
N ARG A 89 -15.36 -4.13 -5.46
CA ARG A 89 -15.83 -5.33 -4.79
C ARG A 89 -16.23 -5.08 -3.33
N ALA A 90 -15.50 -4.19 -2.66
CA ALA A 90 -15.81 -3.79 -1.29
C ALA A 90 -17.01 -2.85 -1.18
N GLY A 91 -17.56 -2.35 -2.29
CA GLY A 91 -18.60 -1.33 -2.30
C GLY A 91 -18.14 0.01 -1.71
N ALA A 92 -16.85 0.32 -1.82
CA ALA A 92 -16.27 1.52 -1.27
C ALA A 92 -16.72 2.80 -1.99
N ASP A 93 -16.79 3.92 -1.27
CA ASP A 93 -16.85 5.26 -1.86
C ASP A 93 -15.44 5.59 -2.39
N ILE A 94 -15.27 5.62 -3.72
CA ILE A 94 -13.98 5.62 -4.38
C ILE A 94 -13.61 7.04 -4.84
N LEU A 95 -12.39 7.47 -4.54
CA LEU A 95 -11.75 8.63 -5.14
C LEU A 95 -10.51 8.17 -5.93
N GLU A 96 -10.53 8.37 -7.25
CA GLU A 96 -9.36 8.15 -8.09
C GLU A 96 -8.53 9.43 -8.19
N LEU A 97 -7.21 9.30 -8.01
CA LEU A 97 -6.25 10.40 -8.08
C LEU A 97 -5.05 10.00 -8.95
N ASP A 98 -4.54 10.93 -9.73
CA ASP A 98 -3.28 10.72 -10.44
C ASP A 98 -2.11 10.77 -9.45
N GLY A 99 -1.35 9.69 -9.38
CA GLY A 99 -0.22 9.54 -8.46
C GLY A 99 0.29 8.12 -8.40
N SER A 100 1.25 7.87 -7.52
CA SER A 100 1.85 6.56 -7.31
C SER A 100 1.30 5.86 -6.06
N HIS A 101 1.91 4.72 -5.69
CA HIS A 101 1.52 3.94 -4.51
C HIS A 101 1.54 4.76 -3.20
N VAL A 102 2.35 5.80 -3.12
CA VAL A 102 2.48 6.69 -1.95
C VAL A 102 1.65 7.96 -2.07
N ILE A 103 0.47 7.87 -2.67
CA ILE A 103 -0.45 9.00 -2.92
C ILE A 103 -0.72 9.86 -1.67
N MET A 104 -0.67 9.26 -0.48
CA MET A 104 -0.84 9.96 0.78
C MET A 104 0.30 10.94 1.09
N ILE A 105 1.46 10.78 0.44
CA ILE A 105 2.61 11.68 0.59
C ILE A 105 2.55 12.79 -0.45
N SER A 106 2.21 12.47 -1.71
CA SER A 106 2.15 13.45 -2.80
C SER A 106 0.88 14.31 -2.77
N GLN A 107 -0.25 13.74 -2.31
CA GLN A 107 -1.54 14.44 -2.24
C GLN A 107 -2.20 14.29 -0.85
N PRO A 108 -1.53 14.71 0.23
CA PRO A 108 -2.01 14.48 1.60
C PRO A 108 -3.37 15.10 1.86
N GLN A 109 -3.65 16.30 1.31
CA GLN A 109 -4.92 16.99 1.54
C GLN A 109 -6.11 16.19 0.98
N LYS A 110 -5.96 15.59 -0.20
CA LYS A 110 -7.02 14.78 -0.80
C LYS A 110 -7.33 13.52 0.02
N VAL A 111 -6.29 12.91 0.58
CA VAL A 111 -6.45 11.75 1.48
C VAL A 111 -7.13 12.18 2.79
N ILE A 112 -6.72 13.31 3.37
CA ILE A 112 -7.35 13.90 4.56
C ILE A 112 -8.85 14.19 4.31
N ASP A 113 -9.18 14.77 3.16
CA ASP A 113 -10.57 15.10 2.80
C ASP A 113 -11.46 13.84 2.78
N VAL A 114 -10.93 12.70 2.26
CA VAL A 114 -11.65 11.41 2.28
C VAL A 114 -11.84 10.90 3.71
N ILE A 115 -10.81 11.01 4.56
CA ILE A 115 -10.91 10.62 5.98
C ILE A 115 -11.96 11.47 6.71
N LEU A 116 -11.93 12.79 6.51
CA LEU A 116 -12.91 13.71 7.14
C LEU A 116 -14.34 13.43 6.65
N LYS A 117 -14.51 13.14 5.35
CA LYS A 117 -15.81 12.73 4.80
C LYS A 117 -16.31 11.44 5.44
N ALA A 118 -15.43 10.46 5.63
CA ALA A 118 -15.77 9.21 6.31
C ALA A 118 -16.23 9.46 7.75
N LEU A 119 -15.49 10.26 8.51
CA LEU A 119 -15.85 10.63 9.89
C LEU A 119 -17.19 11.33 9.97
N GLN A 120 -17.48 12.29 9.08
CA GLN A 120 -18.76 12.98 9.03
C GLN A 120 -19.95 12.04 8.74
N LYS A 121 -19.71 10.98 7.98
CA LYS A 121 -20.77 10.03 7.60
C LYS A 121 -21.04 8.99 8.69
N LEU A 122 -20.09 8.78 9.59
CA LEU A 122 -20.21 7.83 10.69
C LEU A 122 -20.75 8.45 11.98
N GLY A 123 -20.88 9.78 12.02
CA GLY A 123 -21.52 10.49 13.11
C GLY A 123 -20.78 11.22 14.08
#